data_221500c34d21f4eb88946d79cd4bc53b
#
_entry.id   221500c34d21f4eb88946d79cd4bc53b
#
_cell.length_a   1.000
_cell.length_b   1.000
_cell.length_c   1.000
_cell.angle_alpha   90.00
_cell.angle_beta   90.00
_cell.angle_gamma   90.00
#
_symmetry.space_group_name_H-M   'P 1'
#
loop_
_entity.id
_entity.type
_entity.pdbx_description
1 polymer ?
#
loop_
_entity_poly.entity_id
_entity_poly.type
_entity_poly.pdbx_seq_one_letter_code
_entity_poly.pdbx_strand_id
1 'polypeptide(L)'
;RQMCIRDRDYSACLITYHPWGKSSSGDWLHDEPWLAFNMQQNGHAYDFDLWERIARDYARQLVKPVLDGEPIYEEHPIDFDREKYGTSEALHVRRAFYHEVFSGACGHTYGCHAVWQMWEPGRYAPVTGPVRSWRESLSLPGAYQVCYGRELIESRPFFRRIPDQGVIAGDAGRGHGRCTATRDSLGTYAMVYSESGRPFAVDLERVSGKRIVAWWYDVRSGRPLRIGEFRRRDAGATMTFTPPTCGKGNDWVLVLDDARMKYPPPGRCPEARSGAAG
;
A
#
# COMPACT_ATOMS: atom_id res chain seq x y z
N ARG A 1 -17.01 -12.67 30.65
CA ARG A 1 -16.46 -11.33 30.95
C ARG A 1 -16.75 -10.47 29.75
N GLN A 2 -17.81 -9.70 29.84
CA GLN A 2 -18.02 -8.61 28.88
C GLN A 2 -16.87 -7.63 29.04
N MET A 3 -16.03 -7.53 28.04
CA MET A 3 -15.26 -6.31 27.86
C MET A 3 -16.28 -5.26 27.47
N CYS A 4 -16.61 -4.38 28.42
CA CYS A 4 -17.64 -3.37 28.22
C CYS A 4 -17.09 -2.30 27.27
N ILE A 5 -17.28 -2.48 25.96
CA ILE A 5 -17.09 -1.46 24.94
C ILE A 5 -17.84 -0.17 25.36
N ARG A 6 -18.98 -0.34 26.06
CA ARG A 6 -19.83 0.77 26.52
C ARG A 6 -19.18 1.69 27.56
N ASP A 7 -18.16 1.22 28.28
CA ASP A 7 -17.52 1.98 29.37
C ASP A 7 -16.26 2.74 28.89
N ARG A 8 -15.96 2.70 27.60
CA ARG A 8 -14.79 3.36 27.03
C ARG A 8 -15.16 4.73 26.47
N ASP A 9 -14.28 5.69 26.72
CA ASP A 9 -14.34 7.02 26.12
C ASP A 9 -13.83 6.92 24.66
N TYR A 10 -14.75 6.86 23.71
CA TYR A 10 -14.43 6.81 22.27
C TYR A 10 -13.79 8.10 21.77
N SER A 11 -13.92 9.20 22.50
CA SER A 11 -13.27 10.46 22.14
C SER A 11 -11.77 10.44 22.42
N ALA A 12 -11.35 9.61 23.38
CA ALA A 12 -9.96 9.50 23.82
C ALA A 12 -9.19 8.32 23.16
N CYS A 13 -9.89 7.31 22.63
CA CYS A 13 -9.26 6.10 22.09
C CYS A 13 -9.89 5.68 20.78
N LEU A 14 -9.05 5.43 19.76
CA LEU A 14 -9.49 4.76 18.54
C LEU A 14 -9.74 3.28 18.83
N ILE A 15 -10.95 2.82 18.55
CA ILE A 15 -11.36 1.42 18.75
C ILE A 15 -11.76 0.83 17.40
N THR A 16 -11.31 -0.38 17.13
CA THR A 16 -11.73 -1.18 16.00
C THR A 16 -11.92 -2.64 16.42
N TYR A 17 -12.41 -3.44 15.52
CA TYR A 17 -12.56 -4.88 15.69
C TYR A 17 -11.69 -5.61 14.67
N HIS A 18 -10.86 -6.54 15.13
CA HIS A 18 -10.04 -7.39 14.27
C HIS A 18 -10.89 -8.60 13.82
N PRO A 19 -11.31 -8.66 12.57
CA PRO A 19 -12.07 -9.78 12.03
C PRO A 19 -11.16 -10.97 11.75
N TRP A 20 -11.71 -12.06 11.29
CA TRP A 20 -10.91 -13.17 10.80
C TRP A 20 -10.65 -13.06 9.28
N GLY A 21 -9.85 -14.02 8.74
CA GLY A 21 -9.37 -13.98 7.37
C GLY A 21 -10.44 -13.73 6.31
N LYS A 22 -10.10 -12.89 5.35
CA LYS A 22 -10.92 -12.48 4.21
C LYS A 22 -12.20 -11.70 4.57
N SER A 23 -12.22 -11.05 5.73
CA SER A 23 -13.36 -10.24 6.19
C SER A 23 -12.94 -8.87 6.69
N SER A 24 -13.92 -8.01 6.90
CA SER A 24 -13.77 -6.67 7.42
C SER A 24 -14.64 -6.47 8.67
N SER A 25 -14.16 -5.70 9.64
CA SER A 25 -15.02 -5.23 10.73
C SER A 25 -16.24 -4.46 10.20
N GLY A 26 -16.08 -3.79 9.06
CA GLY A 26 -17.16 -3.09 8.37
C GLY A 26 -18.28 -4.00 7.84
N ASP A 27 -18.05 -5.29 7.72
CA ASP A 27 -19.10 -6.22 7.27
C ASP A 27 -20.25 -6.36 8.28
N TRP A 28 -20.00 -6.08 9.56
CA TRP A 28 -20.98 -6.22 10.65
C TRP A 28 -21.13 -4.97 11.52
N LEU A 29 -20.06 -4.16 11.63
CA LEU A 29 -19.95 -3.14 12.67
C LEU A 29 -19.74 -1.73 12.09
N HIS A 30 -19.91 -1.54 10.77
CA HIS A 30 -19.60 -0.26 10.13
C HIS A 30 -20.39 0.91 10.73
N ASP A 31 -21.67 0.69 11.04
CA ASP A 31 -22.55 1.74 11.54
C ASP A 31 -22.43 1.97 13.05
N GLU A 32 -21.65 1.14 13.73
CA GLU A 32 -21.43 1.32 15.17
C GLU A 32 -20.64 2.58 15.47
N PRO A 33 -21.14 3.46 16.36
CA PRO A 33 -20.50 4.75 16.66
C PRO A 33 -19.14 4.60 17.32
N TRP A 34 -18.87 3.49 18.00
CA TRP A 34 -17.59 3.22 18.64
C TRP A 34 -16.53 2.69 17.69
N LEU A 35 -16.90 2.18 16.50
CA LEU A 35 -15.94 1.71 15.51
C LEU A 35 -15.28 2.90 14.82
N ALA A 36 -14.05 3.20 15.19
CA ALA A 36 -13.32 4.37 14.69
C ALA A 36 -12.86 4.18 13.22
N PHE A 37 -12.54 2.96 12.82
CA PHE A 37 -12.11 2.62 11.45
C PHE A 37 -12.42 1.16 11.12
N ASN A 38 -12.59 0.88 9.83
CA ASN A 38 -12.75 -0.47 9.34
C ASN A 38 -11.39 -1.16 9.30
N MET A 39 -11.26 -2.29 9.99
CA MET A 39 -10.09 -3.14 9.93
C MET A 39 -10.39 -4.36 9.08
N GLN A 40 -9.53 -4.65 8.13
CA GLN A 40 -9.56 -5.88 7.35
C GLN A 40 -8.49 -6.86 7.82
N GLN A 41 -8.74 -8.14 7.62
CA GLN A 41 -7.75 -9.19 7.62
C GLN A 41 -7.77 -9.84 6.23
N ASN A 42 -6.94 -9.36 5.31
CA ASN A 42 -6.80 -9.96 3.98
C ASN A 42 -6.12 -11.33 4.07
N GLY A 43 -5.24 -11.50 5.09
CA GLY A 43 -4.69 -12.78 5.48
C GLY A 43 -3.66 -13.33 4.49
N HIS A 44 -3.39 -14.63 4.60
CA HIS A 44 -2.25 -15.28 3.97
C HIS A 44 -2.62 -16.09 2.73
N ALA A 45 -3.83 -15.90 2.20
CA ALA A 45 -4.30 -16.65 1.03
C ALA A 45 -3.59 -16.24 -0.26
N TYR A 46 -3.56 -17.16 -1.20
CA TYR A 46 -3.20 -16.88 -2.58
C TYR A 46 -4.36 -16.14 -3.26
N ASP A 47 -4.37 -14.82 -3.07
CA ASP A 47 -5.47 -13.97 -3.51
C ASP A 47 -4.89 -12.76 -4.27
N PHE A 48 -5.51 -12.43 -5.41
CA PHE A 48 -5.09 -11.31 -6.24
C PHE A 48 -5.99 -10.08 -6.08
N ASP A 49 -7.14 -10.22 -5.43
CA ASP A 49 -8.19 -9.19 -5.39
C ASP A 49 -8.28 -8.46 -4.04
N LEU A 50 -7.16 -8.40 -3.31
CA LEU A 50 -7.03 -7.70 -2.02
C LEU A 50 -7.54 -6.27 -2.06
N TRP A 51 -7.30 -5.58 -3.17
CA TRP A 51 -7.68 -4.20 -3.41
C TRP A 51 -9.20 -4.00 -3.49
N GLU A 52 -9.97 -5.00 -3.95
CA GLU A 52 -11.43 -4.88 -4.05
C GLU A 52 -12.09 -4.73 -2.68
N ARG A 53 -11.60 -5.45 -1.67
CA ARG A 53 -12.12 -5.35 -0.30
C ARG A 53 -11.84 -3.98 0.30
N ILE A 54 -10.63 -3.45 0.08
CA ILE A 54 -10.26 -2.10 0.51
C ILE A 54 -11.15 -1.07 -0.19
N ALA A 55 -11.28 -1.15 -1.52
CA ALA A 55 -12.08 -0.21 -2.30
C ALA A 55 -13.57 -0.26 -1.88
N ARG A 56 -14.10 -1.44 -1.58
CA ARG A 56 -15.47 -1.62 -1.07
C ARG A 56 -15.67 -0.88 0.26
N ASP A 57 -14.77 -1.07 1.22
CA ASP A 57 -14.90 -0.41 2.52
C ASP A 57 -14.64 1.09 2.45
N TYR A 58 -13.75 1.53 1.56
CA TYR A 58 -13.52 2.95 1.28
C TYR A 58 -14.77 3.64 0.69
N ALA A 59 -15.57 2.93 -0.10
CA ALA A 59 -16.77 3.45 -0.73
C ALA A 59 -18.02 3.44 0.17
N ARG A 60 -17.95 2.90 1.41
CA ARG A 60 -19.08 2.87 2.32
C ARG A 60 -19.53 4.28 2.71
N GLN A 61 -20.85 4.46 2.87
CA GLN A 61 -21.42 5.67 3.46
C GLN A 61 -21.08 5.72 4.96
N LEU A 62 -21.06 6.92 5.53
CA LEU A 62 -20.43 7.21 6.82
C LEU A 62 -18.92 6.86 6.73
N VAL A 63 -18.20 7.67 5.95
CA VAL A 63 -16.80 7.44 5.62
C VAL A 63 -15.98 7.18 6.88
N LYS A 64 -15.35 6.02 6.96
CA LYS A 64 -14.38 5.66 7.99
C LYS A 64 -13.05 5.28 7.35
N PRO A 65 -11.90 5.54 8.01
CA PRO A 65 -10.61 5.03 7.53
C PRO A 65 -10.65 3.51 7.38
N VAL A 66 -9.85 2.99 6.46
CA VAL A 66 -9.73 1.54 6.22
C VAL A 66 -8.27 1.14 6.45
N LEU A 67 -8.03 0.10 7.23
CA LEU A 67 -6.71 -0.46 7.53
C LEU A 67 -6.70 -1.96 7.29
N ASP A 68 -5.69 -2.49 6.60
CA ASP A 68 -5.42 -3.93 6.70
C ASP A 68 -4.57 -4.19 7.95
N GLY A 69 -5.19 -4.83 8.94
CA GLY A 69 -4.56 -5.16 10.22
C GLY A 69 -3.81 -6.49 10.19
N GLU A 70 -4.11 -7.35 9.22
CA GLU A 70 -3.42 -8.62 9.01
C GLU A 70 -3.36 -9.00 7.52
N PRO A 71 -2.47 -8.34 6.76
CA PRO A 71 -2.15 -8.74 5.40
C PRO A 71 -1.28 -10.00 5.38
N ILE A 72 -0.83 -10.41 4.21
CA ILE A 72 0.11 -11.51 4.08
C ILE A 72 1.41 -11.22 4.84
N TYR A 73 1.77 -12.11 5.78
CA TYR A 73 3.04 -12.02 6.51
C TYR A 73 4.20 -12.52 5.66
N GLU A 74 5.37 -11.92 5.82
CA GLU A 74 6.59 -12.41 5.19
C GLU A 74 6.99 -13.77 5.79
N GLU A 75 7.43 -14.70 4.93
CA GLU A 75 7.77 -16.10 5.26
C GLU A 75 6.61 -16.96 5.80
N HIS A 76 5.37 -16.55 5.57
CA HIS A 76 4.21 -17.39 5.88
C HIS A 76 3.94 -18.38 4.73
N PRO A 77 3.57 -19.65 5.01
CA PRO A 77 3.06 -20.54 3.98
C PRO A 77 1.83 -19.93 3.28
N ILE A 78 1.92 -19.67 1.99
CA ILE A 78 0.81 -19.08 1.23
C ILE A 78 -0.37 -20.05 1.28
N ASP A 79 -1.56 -19.52 1.63
CA ASP A 79 -2.80 -20.29 1.80
C ASP A 79 -2.66 -21.46 2.80
N PHE A 80 -1.70 -21.35 3.74
CA PHE A 80 -1.36 -22.40 4.71
C PHE A 80 -0.84 -23.71 4.09
N ASP A 81 -0.55 -23.72 2.79
CA ASP A 81 -0.07 -24.87 2.04
C ASP A 81 1.25 -24.56 1.33
N ARG A 82 2.36 -24.80 2.04
CA ARG A 82 3.70 -24.56 1.52
C ARG A 82 4.07 -25.46 0.34
N GLU A 83 3.59 -26.69 0.31
CA GLU A 83 3.93 -27.62 -0.74
C GLU A 83 3.32 -27.19 -2.08
N LYS A 84 2.11 -26.66 -2.04
CA LYS A 84 1.38 -26.22 -3.22
C LYS A 84 1.73 -24.80 -3.67
N TYR A 85 1.81 -23.85 -2.74
CA TYR A 85 1.92 -22.42 -3.07
C TYR A 85 3.25 -21.78 -2.67
N GLY A 86 4.09 -22.53 -1.92
CA GLY A 86 5.35 -22.00 -1.42
C GLY A 86 5.17 -21.09 -0.19
N THR A 87 6.15 -20.24 0.00
CA THR A 87 6.23 -19.31 1.14
C THR A 87 6.24 -17.88 0.60
N SER A 88 5.54 -16.99 1.30
CA SER A 88 5.52 -15.56 0.94
C SER A 88 6.90 -14.93 1.09
N GLU A 89 7.19 -14.00 0.22
CA GLU A 89 8.43 -13.25 0.13
C GLU A 89 8.13 -11.75 0.22
N ALA A 90 9.16 -10.92 0.30
CA ALA A 90 9.03 -9.47 0.29
C ALA A 90 8.18 -8.91 -0.87
N LEU A 91 8.20 -9.56 -2.04
CA LEU A 91 7.31 -9.21 -3.15
C LEU A 91 5.83 -9.27 -2.76
N HIS A 92 5.43 -10.33 -2.06
CA HIS A 92 4.03 -10.52 -1.67
C HIS A 92 3.59 -9.44 -0.66
N VAL A 93 4.49 -9.07 0.26
CA VAL A 93 4.26 -7.99 1.22
C VAL A 93 4.14 -6.64 0.50
N ARG A 94 5.05 -6.31 -0.42
CA ARG A 94 4.97 -5.07 -1.21
C ARG A 94 3.70 -5.00 -2.05
N ARG A 95 3.37 -6.11 -2.71
CA ARG A 95 2.15 -6.24 -3.51
C ARG A 95 0.91 -5.89 -2.69
N ALA A 96 0.76 -6.50 -1.51
CA ALA A 96 -0.34 -6.21 -0.60
C ALA A 96 -0.34 -4.71 -0.22
N PHE A 97 0.79 -4.19 0.27
CA PHE A 97 0.92 -2.79 0.64
C PHE A 97 0.46 -1.83 -0.45
N TYR A 98 1.02 -1.93 -1.66
CA TYR A 98 0.74 -0.95 -2.71
C TYR A 98 -0.67 -1.06 -3.27
N HIS A 99 -1.18 -2.27 -3.48
CA HIS A 99 -2.55 -2.44 -3.95
C HIS A 99 -3.57 -1.93 -2.93
N GLU A 100 -3.38 -2.20 -1.65
CA GLU A 100 -4.28 -1.77 -0.59
C GLU A 100 -4.23 -0.26 -0.37
N VAL A 101 -3.03 0.29 -0.17
CA VAL A 101 -2.88 1.73 0.09
C VAL A 101 -3.35 2.55 -1.11
N PHE A 102 -3.04 2.14 -2.35
CA PHE A 102 -3.50 2.86 -3.54
C PHE A 102 -5.00 2.71 -3.81
N SER A 103 -5.63 1.68 -3.25
CA SER A 103 -7.08 1.47 -3.31
C SER A 103 -7.87 2.17 -2.21
N GLY A 104 -7.21 2.91 -1.31
CA GLY A 104 -7.86 3.75 -0.31
C GLY A 104 -7.55 3.41 1.14
N ALA A 105 -6.77 2.37 1.44
CA ALA A 105 -6.34 2.13 2.81
C ALA A 105 -5.55 3.32 3.36
N CYS A 106 -5.84 3.70 4.60
CA CYS A 106 -5.11 4.73 5.31
C CYS A 106 -3.78 4.24 5.87
N GLY A 107 -3.60 2.92 5.96
CA GLY A 107 -2.40 2.26 6.46
C GLY A 107 -2.40 0.78 6.15
N HIS A 108 -1.31 0.12 6.53
CA HIS A 108 -1.03 -1.29 6.30
C HIS A 108 -0.14 -1.80 7.44
N THR A 109 -0.39 -3.00 7.92
CA THR A 109 0.40 -3.62 8.98
C THR A 109 1.38 -4.62 8.37
N TYR A 110 2.66 -4.48 8.68
CA TYR A 110 3.65 -5.50 8.33
C TYR A 110 3.61 -6.64 9.35
N GLY A 111 3.66 -7.86 8.87
CA GLY A 111 3.82 -9.06 9.69
C GLY A 111 4.93 -9.98 9.17
N CYS A 112 5.51 -10.76 10.07
CA CYS A 112 6.49 -11.80 9.74
C CYS A 112 6.16 -13.07 10.50
N HIS A 113 6.18 -14.20 9.80
CA HIS A 113 5.68 -15.48 10.32
C HIS A 113 6.39 -15.96 11.57
N ALA A 114 7.71 -15.88 11.64
CA ALA A 114 8.46 -16.29 12.84
C ALA A 114 8.35 -15.26 13.97
N VAL A 115 8.20 -13.96 13.64
CA VAL A 115 8.21 -12.87 14.63
C VAL A 115 6.92 -12.84 15.44
N TRP A 116 5.74 -12.96 14.80
CA TRP A 116 4.47 -12.88 15.53
C TRP A 116 4.33 -13.97 16.58
N GLN A 117 4.91 -15.15 16.35
CA GLN A 117 4.89 -16.26 17.30
C GLN A 117 6.17 -16.34 18.14
N MET A 118 7.12 -15.43 17.98
CA MET A 118 8.43 -15.40 18.67
C MET A 118 9.17 -16.74 18.61
N TRP A 119 9.03 -17.44 17.48
CA TRP A 119 9.53 -18.81 17.35
C TRP A 119 11.05 -18.91 17.43
N GLU A 120 11.50 -19.86 18.27
CA GLU A 120 12.91 -20.19 18.45
C GLU A 120 13.06 -21.72 18.36
N PRO A 121 13.95 -22.25 17.49
CA PRO A 121 14.17 -23.68 17.39
C PRO A 121 14.49 -24.35 18.74
N GLY A 122 13.84 -25.48 19.00
CA GLY A 122 14.07 -26.26 20.22
C GLY A 122 13.36 -25.75 21.49
N ARG A 123 12.65 -24.60 21.45
CA ARG A 123 11.93 -24.08 22.63
C ARG A 123 10.48 -24.55 22.69
N TYR A 124 9.79 -24.60 21.57
CA TYR A 124 8.38 -25.03 21.47
C TYR A 124 8.03 -25.37 20.02
N ALA A 125 6.93 -26.11 19.85
CA ALA A 125 6.44 -26.47 18.54
C ALA A 125 5.91 -25.22 17.80
N PRO A 126 6.33 -24.98 16.56
CA PRO A 126 5.87 -23.83 15.81
C PRO A 126 4.45 -24.03 15.25
N VAL A 127 3.76 -22.91 15.02
CA VAL A 127 2.55 -22.90 14.20
C VAL A 127 2.96 -22.83 12.74
N THR A 128 2.46 -23.75 11.90
CA THR A 128 2.68 -23.83 10.44
C THR A 128 4.15 -23.73 9.98
N GLY A 129 5.10 -24.12 10.84
CA GLY A 129 6.52 -24.30 10.52
C GLY A 129 7.25 -23.09 9.92
N PRO A 130 7.70 -22.11 10.71
CA PRO A 130 8.53 -21.00 10.23
C PRO A 130 9.86 -21.50 9.64
N VAL A 131 10.44 -20.70 8.74
CA VAL A 131 11.67 -21.04 8.00
C VAL A 131 12.92 -20.85 8.86
N ARG A 132 12.91 -19.83 9.73
CA ARG A 132 14.04 -19.42 10.58
C ARG A 132 13.54 -18.88 11.91
N SER A 133 14.44 -18.68 12.88
CA SER A 133 14.08 -18.07 14.17
C SER A 133 13.55 -16.64 14.00
N TRP A 134 12.80 -16.18 15.01
CA TRP A 134 12.31 -14.79 15.00
C TRP A 134 13.43 -13.75 14.97
N ARG A 135 14.60 -14.06 15.57
CA ARG A 135 15.75 -13.14 15.58
C ARG A 135 16.35 -12.96 14.18
N GLU A 136 16.53 -14.05 13.45
CA GLU A 136 17.00 -14.02 12.06
C GLU A 136 16.00 -13.31 11.15
N SER A 137 14.72 -13.41 11.47
CA SER A 137 13.65 -12.80 10.69
C SER A 137 13.51 -11.29 10.87
N LEU A 138 14.15 -10.67 11.87
CA LEU A 138 14.12 -9.22 12.06
C LEU A 138 14.80 -8.43 10.93
N SER A 139 15.64 -9.09 10.14
CA SER A 139 16.37 -8.47 9.01
C SER A 139 15.74 -8.78 7.64
N LEU A 140 14.54 -9.33 7.60
CA LEU A 140 13.86 -9.64 6.35
C LEU A 140 13.56 -8.37 5.52
N PRO A 141 13.70 -8.46 4.20
CA PRO A 141 13.65 -7.28 3.33
C PRO A 141 12.26 -6.62 3.28
N GLY A 142 11.17 -7.37 3.46
CA GLY A 142 9.80 -6.83 3.38
C GLY A 142 9.55 -5.72 4.39
N ALA A 143 10.11 -5.83 5.61
CA ALA A 143 9.98 -4.81 6.64
C ALA A 143 10.52 -3.45 6.18
N TYR A 144 11.73 -3.43 5.59
CA TYR A 144 12.33 -2.21 5.06
C TYR A 144 11.57 -1.68 3.84
N GLN A 145 11.08 -2.57 3.00
CA GLN A 145 10.40 -2.21 1.76
C GLN A 145 9.01 -1.60 2.01
N VAL A 146 8.32 -2.00 3.09
CA VAL A 146 7.12 -1.30 3.56
C VAL A 146 7.46 0.09 4.09
N CYS A 147 8.59 0.26 4.77
CA CYS A 147 9.06 1.59 5.18
C CYS A 147 9.32 2.49 3.96
N TYR A 148 9.93 1.99 2.88
CA TYR A 148 10.09 2.77 1.64
C TYR A 148 8.72 3.16 1.04
N GLY A 149 7.72 2.28 1.13
CA GLY A 149 6.36 2.59 0.71
C GLY A 149 5.76 3.73 1.54
N ARG A 150 5.93 3.72 2.86
CA ARG A 150 5.53 4.80 3.74
C ARG A 150 6.23 6.12 3.39
N GLU A 151 7.55 6.10 3.23
CA GLU A 151 8.33 7.27 2.82
C GLU A 151 7.84 7.85 1.49
N LEU A 152 7.51 7.00 0.52
CA LEU A 152 6.91 7.43 -0.74
C LEU A 152 5.59 8.18 -0.52
N ILE A 153 4.67 7.59 0.23
CA ILE A 153 3.35 8.19 0.50
C ILE A 153 3.47 9.51 1.26
N GLU A 154 4.30 9.56 2.30
CA GLU A 154 4.52 10.75 3.13
C GLU A 154 5.32 11.86 2.41
N SER A 155 6.02 11.53 1.32
CA SER A 155 6.73 12.52 0.50
C SER A 155 5.80 13.44 -0.31
N ARG A 156 4.50 13.22 -0.27
CA ARG A 156 3.44 14.02 -0.89
C ARG A 156 2.33 14.29 0.12
N PRO A 157 1.42 15.27 -0.10
CA PRO A 157 0.29 15.53 0.79
C PRO A 157 -0.69 14.36 0.87
N PHE A 158 -0.43 13.38 1.75
CA PHE A 158 -1.15 12.10 1.77
C PHE A 158 -2.58 12.20 2.32
N PHE A 159 -2.92 13.19 3.15
CA PHE A 159 -4.30 13.39 3.64
C PHE A 159 -5.31 13.74 2.56
N ARG A 160 -4.85 14.20 1.39
CA ARG A 160 -5.69 14.46 0.22
C ARG A 160 -5.62 13.35 -0.81
N ARG A 161 -4.93 12.27 -0.49
CA ARG A 161 -4.80 11.11 -1.37
C ARG A 161 -6.13 10.39 -1.49
N ILE A 162 -6.53 10.12 -2.72
CA ILE A 162 -7.73 9.35 -3.06
C ILE A 162 -7.35 8.22 -4.02
N PRO A 163 -8.00 7.05 -3.93
CA PRO A 163 -7.91 6.05 -4.99
C PRO A 163 -8.55 6.61 -6.26
N ASP A 164 -7.85 6.50 -7.38
CA ASP A 164 -8.41 6.90 -8.68
C ASP A 164 -7.82 6.04 -9.79
N GLN A 165 -8.52 4.95 -10.09
CA GLN A 165 -8.12 4.05 -11.15
C GLN A 165 -8.22 4.68 -12.55
N GLY A 166 -8.97 5.78 -12.69
CA GLY A 166 -9.05 6.56 -13.92
C GLY A 166 -7.74 7.27 -14.33
N VAL A 167 -6.74 7.29 -13.46
CA VAL A 167 -5.37 7.71 -13.82
C VAL A 167 -4.78 6.76 -14.87
N ILE A 168 -5.19 5.49 -14.90
CA ILE A 168 -4.74 4.52 -15.88
C ILE A 168 -5.67 4.59 -17.09
N ALA A 169 -5.11 4.98 -18.23
CA ALA A 169 -5.85 5.03 -19.50
C ALA A 169 -5.90 3.62 -20.11
N GLY A 170 -7.12 3.08 -20.28
CA GLY A 170 -7.33 1.76 -20.86
C GLY A 170 -7.27 0.63 -19.85
N ASP A 171 -6.66 -0.51 -20.22
CA ASP A 171 -6.65 -1.72 -19.38
C ASP A 171 -5.66 -1.64 -18.22
N ALA A 172 -6.19 -1.65 -17.01
CA ALA A 172 -5.39 -1.71 -15.78
C ALA A 172 -4.74 -3.08 -15.53
N GLY A 173 -5.12 -4.11 -16.28
CA GLY A 173 -4.66 -5.49 -16.09
C GLY A 173 -5.35 -6.22 -14.96
N ARG A 174 -5.00 -7.51 -14.81
CA ARG A 174 -5.53 -8.41 -13.78
C ARG A 174 -4.42 -9.26 -13.18
N GLY A 175 -4.65 -9.83 -12.00
CA GLY A 175 -3.67 -10.67 -11.32
C GLY A 175 -2.31 -9.97 -11.21
N HIS A 176 -1.22 -10.66 -11.48
CA HIS A 176 0.14 -10.10 -11.49
C HIS A 176 0.39 -8.99 -12.55
N GLY A 177 -0.47 -8.86 -13.53
CA GLY A 177 -0.41 -7.78 -14.53
C GLY A 177 -1.14 -6.52 -14.12
N ARG A 178 -1.77 -6.48 -12.93
CA ARG A 178 -2.55 -5.33 -12.49
C ARG A 178 -1.68 -4.13 -12.19
N CYS A 179 -2.17 -2.95 -12.61
CA CYS A 179 -1.71 -1.65 -12.14
C CYS A 179 -2.77 -1.04 -11.23
N THR A 180 -2.36 -0.38 -10.16
CA THR A 180 -3.28 0.31 -9.24
C THR A 180 -2.84 1.75 -9.07
N ALA A 181 -3.80 2.68 -9.11
CA ALA A 181 -3.52 4.10 -9.14
C ALA A 181 -4.17 4.86 -7.99
N THR A 182 -3.47 5.88 -7.54
CA THR A 182 -3.92 6.86 -6.55
C THR A 182 -3.46 8.24 -6.95
N ARG A 183 -4.13 9.29 -6.48
CA ARG A 183 -3.72 10.67 -6.70
C ARG A 183 -4.12 11.60 -5.55
N ASP A 184 -3.61 12.81 -5.57
CA ASP A 184 -4.13 13.93 -4.80
C ASP A 184 -5.50 14.37 -5.35
N SER A 185 -6.45 14.66 -4.47
CA SER A 185 -7.79 15.14 -4.88
C SER A 185 -7.74 16.43 -5.71
N LEU A 186 -6.71 17.27 -5.51
CA LEU A 186 -6.46 18.48 -6.31
C LEU A 186 -5.58 18.21 -7.56
N GLY A 187 -5.18 16.96 -7.80
CA GLY A 187 -4.37 16.57 -8.95
C GLY A 187 -2.91 17.02 -8.87
N THR A 188 -2.40 17.44 -7.70
CA THR A 188 -1.02 17.93 -7.61
C THR A 188 0.03 16.84 -7.78
N TYR A 189 -0.37 15.58 -7.60
CA TYR A 189 0.40 14.39 -7.96
C TYR A 189 -0.52 13.22 -8.30
N ALA A 190 0.03 12.24 -9.03
CA ALA A 190 -0.55 10.92 -9.22
C ALA A 190 0.53 9.85 -9.09
N MET A 191 0.15 8.66 -8.63
CA MET A 191 1.03 7.50 -8.50
C MET A 191 0.35 6.27 -9.10
N VAL A 192 1.13 5.44 -9.81
CA VAL A 192 0.66 4.17 -10.36
C VAL A 192 1.65 3.07 -9.99
N TYR A 193 1.19 2.08 -9.24
CA TYR A 193 1.94 0.87 -8.95
C TYR A 193 1.73 -0.14 -10.07
N SER A 194 2.82 -0.65 -10.65
CA SER A 194 2.85 -1.75 -11.61
C SER A 194 3.54 -2.94 -10.99
N GLU A 195 2.79 -3.99 -10.64
CA GLU A 195 3.30 -5.17 -9.94
C GLU A 195 4.34 -5.95 -10.76
N SER A 196 4.10 -6.08 -12.06
CA SER A 196 5.00 -6.84 -12.95
C SER A 196 5.95 -5.96 -13.78
N GLY A 197 5.95 -4.65 -13.55
CA GLY A 197 6.74 -3.74 -14.37
C GLY A 197 6.30 -3.70 -15.84
N ARG A 198 5.05 -4.04 -16.17
CA ARG A 198 4.53 -3.92 -17.53
C ARG A 198 4.32 -2.46 -17.91
N PRO A 199 4.43 -2.10 -19.20
CA PRO A 199 4.03 -0.78 -19.69
C PRO A 199 2.52 -0.53 -19.47
N PHE A 200 2.16 0.74 -19.22
CA PHE A 200 0.78 1.18 -19.08
C PHE A 200 0.62 2.63 -19.54
N ALA A 201 -0.57 2.98 -19.99
CA ALA A 201 -0.89 4.34 -20.37
C ALA A 201 -1.52 5.10 -19.19
N VAL A 202 -1.24 6.40 -19.10
CA VAL A 202 -1.75 7.29 -18.06
C VAL A 202 -2.54 8.43 -18.67
N ASP A 203 -3.69 8.74 -18.08
CA ASP A 203 -4.46 9.94 -18.38
C ASP A 203 -3.82 11.14 -17.66
N LEU A 204 -3.11 11.98 -18.43
CA LEU A 204 -2.40 13.15 -17.91
C LEU A 204 -3.34 14.28 -17.47
N GLU A 205 -4.62 14.23 -17.83
CA GLU A 205 -5.61 15.23 -17.39
C GLU A 205 -5.94 15.09 -15.91
N ARG A 206 -5.62 13.93 -15.30
CA ARG A 206 -5.74 13.69 -13.85
C ARG A 206 -4.65 14.39 -13.02
N VAL A 207 -3.58 14.89 -13.67
CA VAL A 207 -2.52 15.67 -13.01
C VAL A 207 -2.68 17.14 -13.36
N SER A 208 -2.70 18.00 -12.36
CA SER A 208 -2.82 19.44 -12.55
C SER A 208 -1.55 20.06 -13.14
N GLY A 209 -1.67 21.31 -13.55
CA GLY A 209 -0.53 22.07 -14.09
C GLY A 209 -0.27 21.87 -15.59
N LYS A 210 0.60 22.73 -16.12
CA LYS A 210 0.99 22.73 -17.53
C LYS A 210 2.25 21.91 -17.80
N ARG A 211 3.03 21.64 -16.76
CA ARG A 211 4.29 20.88 -16.80
C ARG A 211 4.24 19.80 -15.74
N ILE A 212 4.65 18.61 -16.11
CA ILE A 212 4.64 17.42 -15.26
C ILE A 212 6.08 16.93 -15.11
N VAL A 213 6.50 16.68 -13.86
CA VAL A 213 7.74 15.97 -13.54
C VAL A 213 7.41 14.51 -13.32
N ALA A 214 8.12 13.62 -14.00
CA ALA A 214 7.89 12.19 -13.90
C ALA A 214 9.10 11.46 -13.31
N TRP A 215 8.79 10.44 -12.48
CA TRP A 215 9.76 9.61 -11.79
C TRP A 215 9.33 8.14 -11.82
N TRP A 216 10.30 7.25 -11.90
CA TRP A 216 10.16 5.89 -11.41
C TRP A 216 10.65 5.81 -9.97
N TYR A 217 9.93 5.09 -9.13
CA TYR A 217 10.33 4.77 -7.77
C TYR A 217 10.53 3.26 -7.65
N ASP A 218 11.77 2.86 -7.35
CA ASP A 218 12.09 1.46 -7.09
C ASP A 218 11.62 1.09 -5.68
N VAL A 219 10.54 0.34 -5.59
CA VAL A 219 9.91 -0.05 -4.32
C VAL A 219 10.75 -1.02 -3.49
N ARG A 220 11.78 -1.63 -4.09
CA ARG A 220 12.69 -2.59 -3.44
C ARG A 220 13.84 -1.89 -2.72
N SER A 221 14.19 -0.70 -3.14
CA SER A 221 15.34 0.04 -2.63
C SER A 221 15.02 1.46 -2.15
N GLY A 222 13.78 1.94 -2.34
CA GLY A 222 13.39 3.30 -2.01
C GLY A 222 14.04 4.38 -2.88
N ARG A 223 14.56 4.02 -4.06
CA ARG A 223 15.31 4.95 -4.92
C ARG A 223 14.44 5.56 -6.01
N PRO A 224 14.38 6.90 -6.10
CA PRO A 224 13.74 7.58 -7.22
C PRO A 224 14.70 7.66 -8.42
N LEU A 225 14.17 7.40 -9.62
CA LEU A 225 14.84 7.56 -10.90
C LEU A 225 14.07 8.61 -11.72
N ARG A 226 14.69 9.73 -12.01
CA ARG A 226 14.03 10.79 -12.76
C ARG A 226 13.84 10.38 -14.22
N ILE A 227 12.60 10.41 -14.72
CA ILE A 227 12.28 10.21 -16.14
C ILE A 227 12.51 11.53 -16.88
N GLY A 228 11.95 12.62 -16.37
CA GLY A 228 12.08 13.92 -16.99
C GLY A 228 10.99 14.91 -16.58
N GLU A 229 10.91 15.99 -17.31
CA GLU A 229 9.85 16.99 -17.22
C GLU A 229 9.35 17.30 -18.62
N PHE A 230 8.04 17.38 -18.80
CA PHE A 230 7.42 17.63 -20.09
C PHE A 230 6.19 18.55 -19.96
N ARG A 231 5.82 19.20 -21.06
CA ARG A 231 4.59 19.98 -21.12
C ARG A 231 3.42 19.04 -21.43
N ARG A 232 2.37 19.09 -20.62
CA ARG A 232 1.19 18.23 -20.80
C ARG A 232 0.58 18.33 -22.20
N ARG A 233 0.47 19.56 -22.77
CA ARG A 233 -0.08 19.78 -24.10
C ARG A 233 0.71 19.08 -25.23
N ASP A 234 2.01 18.91 -25.04
CA ASP A 234 2.89 18.32 -26.04
C ASP A 234 2.87 16.79 -25.99
N ALA A 235 2.45 16.23 -24.84
CA ALA A 235 2.32 14.78 -24.61
C ALA A 235 0.96 14.21 -25.02
N GLY A 236 -0.04 15.07 -25.29
CA GLY A 236 -1.43 14.66 -25.51
C GLY A 236 -2.16 14.35 -24.19
N ALA A 237 -3.41 13.86 -24.29
CA ALA A 237 -4.22 13.51 -23.12
C ALA A 237 -3.70 12.25 -22.41
N THR A 238 -3.10 11.33 -23.15
CA THR A 238 -2.57 10.07 -22.62
C THR A 238 -1.11 9.87 -23.01
N MET A 239 -0.32 9.27 -22.09
CA MET A 239 1.08 8.92 -22.32
C MET A 239 1.39 7.53 -21.78
N THR A 240 2.12 6.73 -22.55
CA THR A 240 2.60 5.41 -22.12
C THR A 240 3.92 5.52 -21.38
N PHE A 241 4.00 4.86 -20.24
CA PHE A 241 5.21 4.73 -19.43
C PHE A 241 5.67 3.27 -19.38
N THR A 242 6.96 3.06 -19.59
CA THR A 242 7.60 1.74 -19.53
C THR A 242 8.53 1.70 -18.34
N PRO A 243 8.27 0.85 -17.33
CA PRO A 243 9.16 0.68 -16.19
C PRO A 243 10.57 0.23 -16.62
N PRO A 244 11.62 0.53 -15.84
CA PRO A 244 13.00 0.16 -16.18
C PRO A 244 13.24 -1.35 -16.31
N THR A 245 12.48 -2.16 -15.58
CA THR A 245 12.54 -3.64 -15.63
C THR A 245 11.13 -4.22 -15.54
N CYS A 246 10.95 -5.45 -16.03
CA CYS A 246 9.67 -6.17 -15.99
C CYS A 246 9.86 -7.63 -15.54
N GLY A 247 8.74 -8.28 -15.21
CA GLY A 247 8.68 -9.67 -14.73
C GLY A 247 8.45 -9.76 -13.23
N LYS A 248 8.37 -10.99 -12.71
CA LYS A 248 8.12 -11.24 -11.26
C LYS A 248 9.20 -10.55 -10.41
N GLY A 249 8.77 -9.79 -9.41
CA GLY A 249 9.67 -9.07 -8.50
C GLY A 249 10.25 -7.77 -9.07
N ASN A 250 9.86 -7.36 -10.27
CA ASN A 250 10.24 -6.10 -10.91
C ASN A 250 9.10 -5.09 -10.85
N ASP A 251 8.60 -4.88 -9.68
CA ASP A 251 7.54 -3.93 -9.37
C ASP A 251 8.08 -2.50 -9.22
N TRP A 252 7.29 -1.53 -9.72
CA TRP A 252 7.65 -0.12 -9.78
C TRP A 252 6.46 0.78 -9.46
N VAL A 253 6.73 1.97 -8.93
CA VAL A 253 5.75 3.05 -8.89
C VAL A 253 6.16 4.18 -9.83
N LEU A 254 5.25 4.55 -10.74
CA LEU A 254 5.33 5.82 -11.45
C LEU A 254 4.82 6.92 -10.54
N VAL A 255 5.56 8.02 -10.44
CA VAL A 255 5.12 9.25 -9.75
C VAL A 255 5.10 10.39 -10.76
N LEU A 256 3.97 11.06 -10.86
CA LEU A 256 3.76 12.23 -11.70
C LEU A 256 3.41 13.42 -10.83
N ASP A 257 4.16 14.51 -10.91
CA ASP A 257 4.00 15.70 -10.10
C ASP A 257 3.69 16.93 -10.97
N ASP A 258 2.76 17.76 -10.52
CA ASP A 258 2.66 19.13 -11.04
C ASP A 258 3.95 19.88 -10.72
N ALA A 259 4.70 20.29 -11.74
CA ALA A 259 6.00 20.95 -11.59
C ALA A 259 5.97 22.22 -10.72
N ARG A 260 4.81 22.88 -10.59
CA ARG A 260 4.64 24.06 -9.75
C ARG A 260 4.79 23.76 -8.27
N MET A 261 4.51 22.52 -7.88
CA MET A 261 4.55 22.08 -6.47
C MET A 261 5.97 21.95 -5.95
N LYS A 262 6.96 21.76 -6.85
CA LYS A 262 8.38 21.62 -6.50
C LYS A 262 8.63 20.56 -5.44
N TYR A 263 7.90 19.45 -5.52
CA TYR A 263 8.09 18.33 -4.59
C TYR A 263 9.55 17.81 -4.69
N PRO A 264 10.11 17.37 -3.55
CA PRO A 264 11.41 16.67 -3.58
C PRO A 264 11.29 15.35 -4.35
N PRO A 265 12.41 14.70 -4.69
CA PRO A 265 12.38 13.35 -5.26
C PRO A 265 11.50 12.42 -4.40
N PRO A 266 10.71 11.52 -5.01
CA PRO A 266 9.86 10.57 -4.27
C PRO A 266 10.62 9.81 -3.18
N GLY A 267 9.97 9.57 -2.03
CA GLY A 267 10.57 8.91 -0.88
C GLY A 267 11.43 9.83 0.02
N ARG A 268 11.58 11.09 -0.36
CA ARG A 268 12.22 12.10 0.50
C ARG A 268 11.14 13.01 1.08
N CYS A 269 10.98 13.00 2.39
CA CYS A 269 10.12 13.99 3.05
C CYS A 269 10.66 15.40 2.78
N PRO A 270 9.77 16.38 2.52
CA PRO A 270 10.17 17.78 2.56
C PRO A 270 10.84 18.02 3.92
N GLU A 271 12.05 18.60 3.92
CA GLU A 271 12.67 19.02 5.18
C GLU A 271 11.62 19.81 5.96
N ALA A 272 11.36 19.40 7.20
CA ALA A 272 10.56 20.20 8.10
C ALA A 272 11.21 21.59 8.09
N ARG A 273 10.50 22.60 7.57
CA ARG A 273 10.99 23.97 7.63
C ARG A 273 11.36 24.19 9.08
N SER A 274 12.66 24.27 9.35
CA SER A 274 13.16 24.64 10.65
C SER A 274 12.41 25.93 11.02
N GLY A 275 11.42 25.78 11.91
CA GLY A 275 10.68 26.93 12.39
C GLY A 275 11.70 27.92 12.90
N ALA A 276 11.78 29.06 12.27
CA ALA A 276 12.43 30.20 12.86
C ALA A 276 11.74 30.41 14.23
N ALA A 277 12.45 30.00 15.28
CA ALA A 277 12.17 30.48 16.61
C ALA A 277 12.42 31.99 16.57
N GLY A 278 11.37 32.74 16.62
CA GLY A 278 11.35 34.15 16.88
C GLY A 278 10.54 34.40 18.15
#